data_067d25e0f98d087ca061863b412a656c
#
_entry.id   067d25e0f98d087ca061863b412a656c
#
_cell.length_a   1.000
_cell.length_b   1.000
_cell.length_c   1.000
_cell.angle_alpha   90.00
_cell.angle_beta   90.00
_cell.angle_gamma   90.00
#
_symmetry.space_group_name_H-M   'P 1'
#
loop_
_entity.id
_entity.type
_entity.pdbx_description
1 polymer ?
#
loop_
_entity_poly.entity_id
_entity_poly.type
_entity_poly.pdbx_seq_one_letter_code
_entity_poly.pdbx_strand_id
1 'polypeptide(L)'
;MSESKFEEFPYGELGIIAMKNIEGLAKEVDELLMKKNGATQSYLLKITESRFSNGEGKVTIDESVRGRDILIISDVGNYGLKYNMFGEQTIIGPDEHFQDIKRVISAINGKASRINVMMPLLYSSRQHRRKSRESLDCAMALQELESMGVDGIYTFDVHDPNVQNAIPLMTFENIYPTAEIVNYFLEKEEITTDELDKKDMIIISPDT
;
A
#
# COMPACT_ATOMS: atom_id res chain seq x y z
N MET A 1 -3.23 -43.02 0.10
CA MET A 1 -3.65 -41.98 -0.88
C MET A 1 -3.80 -40.71 -0.11
N SER A 2 -2.83 -39.81 -0.20
CA SER A 2 -2.90 -38.48 0.44
C SER A 2 -3.79 -37.60 -0.44
N GLU A 3 -4.92 -37.19 0.12
CA GLU A 3 -5.71 -36.14 -0.48
C GLU A 3 -4.85 -34.87 -0.52
N SER A 4 -4.43 -34.45 -1.70
CA SER A 4 -3.87 -33.14 -1.92
C SER A 4 -4.98 -32.15 -1.62
N LYS A 5 -4.91 -31.46 -0.50
CA LYS A 5 -5.68 -30.24 -0.30
C LYS A 5 -5.19 -29.25 -1.35
N PHE A 6 -5.90 -29.16 -2.45
CA PHE A 6 -5.84 -27.97 -3.32
C PHE A 6 -6.45 -26.85 -2.45
N GLU A 7 -5.60 -26.01 -1.88
CA GLU A 7 -6.06 -24.72 -1.41
C GLU A 7 -6.56 -24.00 -2.66
N GLU A 8 -7.88 -23.92 -2.80
CA GLU A 8 -8.50 -23.11 -3.83
C GLU A 8 -8.20 -21.64 -3.51
N PHE A 9 -7.27 -21.07 -4.24
CA PHE A 9 -7.08 -19.62 -4.27
C PHE A 9 -8.19 -19.04 -5.15
N PRO A 10 -9.26 -18.45 -4.59
CA PRO A 10 -10.44 -18.08 -5.37
C PRO A 10 -10.15 -17.01 -6.44
N TYR A 11 -9.05 -16.29 -6.30
CA TYR A 11 -8.61 -15.23 -7.21
C TYR A 11 -7.26 -15.54 -7.89
N GLY A 12 -6.75 -16.77 -7.78
CA GLY A 12 -5.47 -17.17 -8.32
C GLY A 12 -4.30 -17.00 -7.32
N GLU A 13 -3.09 -17.31 -7.78
CA GLU A 13 -1.89 -17.17 -6.98
C GLU A 13 -1.61 -15.70 -6.64
N LEU A 14 -1.21 -15.45 -5.40
CA LEU A 14 -0.76 -14.12 -4.96
C LEU A 14 0.49 -13.68 -5.75
N GLY A 15 0.47 -12.45 -6.23
CA GLY A 15 1.64 -11.77 -6.76
C GLY A 15 1.76 -10.38 -6.11
N ILE A 16 2.90 -10.08 -5.53
CA ILE A 16 3.16 -8.78 -4.89
C ILE A 16 4.02 -7.92 -5.81
N ILE A 17 3.54 -6.76 -6.16
CA ILE A 17 4.30 -5.74 -6.88
C ILE A 17 4.69 -4.65 -5.89
N ALA A 18 5.95 -4.67 -5.47
CA ALA A 18 6.51 -3.68 -4.56
C ALA A 18 7.14 -2.53 -5.36
N MET A 19 6.68 -1.30 -5.13
CA MET A 19 7.31 -0.11 -5.69
C MET A 19 8.65 0.16 -4.97
N LYS A 20 9.60 0.80 -5.65
CA LYS A 20 10.91 1.16 -5.08
C LYS A 20 10.82 1.96 -3.80
N ASN A 21 9.76 2.75 -3.64
CA ASN A 21 9.54 3.59 -2.47
C ASN A 21 9.23 2.79 -1.19
N ILE A 22 9.01 1.48 -1.27
CA ILE A 22 8.67 0.61 -0.13
C ILE A 22 9.32 -0.78 -0.22
N GLU A 23 10.26 -0.96 -1.08
CA GLU A 23 10.88 -2.27 -1.39
C GLU A 23 11.39 -3.01 -0.14
N GLY A 24 11.96 -2.30 0.84
CA GLY A 24 12.45 -2.90 2.09
C GLY A 24 11.35 -3.58 2.89
N LEU A 25 10.26 -2.85 3.19
CA LEU A 25 9.11 -3.39 3.92
C LEU A 25 8.44 -4.53 3.14
N ALA A 26 8.33 -4.41 1.83
CA ALA A 26 7.71 -5.45 1.00
C ALA A 26 8.49 -6.77 1.02
N LYS A 27 9.82 -6.73 1.12
CA LYS A 27 10.65 -7.93 1.31
C LYS A 27 10.39 -8.60 2.65
N GLU A 28 10.28 -7.83 3.73
CA GLU A 28 9.96 -8.37 5.06
C GLU A 28 8.55 -9.01 5.06
N VAL A 29 7.58 -8.39 4.42
CA VAL A 29 6.22 -8.93 4.25
C VAL A 29 6.26 -10.24 3.46
N ASP A 30 7.00 -10.31 2.36
CA ASP A 30 7.14 -11.51 1.55
C ASP A 30 7.75 -12.67 2.35
N GLU A 31 8.83 -12.43 3.09
CA GLU A 31 9.46 -13.42 3.95
C GLU A 31 8.52 -13.96 5.02
N LEU A 32 7.73 -13.07 5.66
CA LEU A 32 6.73 -13.46 6.65
C LEU A 32 5.61 -14.30 6.03
N LEU A 33 5.12 -13.93 4.84
CA LEU A 33 4.09 -14.67 4.11
C LEU A 33 4.61 -16.04 3.67
N MET A 34 5.83 -16.12 3.14
CA MET A 34 6.47 -17.37 2.76
C MET A 34 6.58 -18.31 3.96
N LYS A 35 7.05 -17.81 5.10
CA LYS A 35 7.16 -18.57 6.34
C LYS A 35 5.79 -19.06 6.84
N LYS A 36 4.78 -18.18 6.85
CA LYS A 36 3.42 -18.48 7.32
C LYS A 36 2.75 -19.54 6.46
N ASN A 37 2.94 -19.48 5.15
CA ASN A 37 2.26 -20.35 4.18
C ASN A 37 3.11 -21.58 3.80
N GLY A 38 4.34 -21.72 4.32
CA GLY A 38 5.27 -22.78 3.93
C GLY A 38 5.68 -22.71 2.45
N ALA A 39 5.64 -21.51 1.86
CA ALA A 39 5.99 -21.31 0.46
C ALA A 39 7.50 -21.38 0.24
N THR A 40 7.91 -21.99 -0.88
CA THR A 40 9.32 -22.09 -1.27
C THR A 40 9.74 -21.04 -2.29
N GLN A 41 8.77 -20.29 -2.81
CA GLN A 41 8.99 -19.23 -3.78
C GLN A 41 8.44 -17.90 -3.26
N SER A 42 9.12 -16.82 -3.58
CA SER A 42 8.71 -15.46 -3.27
C SER A 42 7.42 -15.10 -4.02
N TYR A 43 6.57 -14.32 -3.38
CA TYR A 43 5.39 -13.71 -3.99
C TYR A 43 5.72 -12.42 -4.73
N LEU A 44 6.93 -11.85 -4.53
CA LEU A 44 7.36 -10.62 -5.18
C LEU A 44 7.54 -10.83 -6.68
N LEU A 45 6.86 -10.04 -7.47
CA LEU A 45 7.00 -10.00 -8.92
C LEU A 45 8.05 -8.95 -9.32
N LYS A 46 8.87 -9.31 -10.29
CA LYS A 46 9.90 -8.42 -10.79
C LYS A 46 9.31 -7.34 -11.70
N ILE A 47 9.58 -6.09 -11.35
CA ILE A 47 9.22 -4.93 -12.14
C ILE A 47 10.45 -4.05 -12.41
N THR A 48 10.37 -3.22 -13.43
CA THR A 48 11.35 -2.18 -13.73
C THR A 48 10.65 -0.83 -13.76
N GLU A 49 11.01 0.06 -12.85
CA GLU A 49 10.60 1.45 -12.82
C GLU A 49 11.68 2.32 -13.45
N SER A 50 11.32 3.07 -14.47
CA SER A 50 12.20 3.99 -15.17
C SER A 50 11.68 5.41 -15.05
N ARG A 51 12.57 6.38 -14.90
CA ARG A 51 12.26 7.79 -14.91
C ARG A 51 13.12 8.47 -15.97
N PHE A 52 12.49 9.14 -16.91
CA PHE A 52 13.18 9.88 -17.96
C PHE A 52 13.67 11.24 -17.45
N SER A 53 14.61 11.84 -18.15
CA SER A 53 15.19 13.13 -17.76
C SER A 53 14.20 14.31 -17.75
N ASN A 54 13.07 14.18 -18.42
CA ASN A 54 11.97 15.16 -18.41
C ASN A 54 10.95 14.90 -17.28
N GLY A 55 11.18 13.89 -16.42
CA GLY A 55 10.30 13.52 -15.30
C GLY A 55 9.24 12.48 -15.63
N GLU A 56 9.02 12.11 -16.88
CA GLU A 56 8.09 11.05 -17.24
C GLU A 56 8.55 9.69 -16.70
N GLY A 57 7.60 8.91 -16.20
CA GLY A 57 7.86 7.57 -15.68
C GLY A 57 7.37 6.49 -16.63
N LYS A 58 7.99 5.31 -16.54
CA LYS A 58 7.58 4.08 -17.20
C LYS A 58 7.73 2.92 -16.24
N VAL A 59 6.76 2.01 -16.23
CA VAL A 59 6.84 0.73 -15.51
C VAL A 59 6.72 -0.42 -16.51
N THR A 60 7.56 -1.42 -16.34
CA THR A 60 7.43 -2.73 -17.02
C THR A 60 7.34 -3.82 -15.97
N ILE A 61 6.50 -4.83 -16.21
CA ILE A 61 6.39 -6.02 -15.38
C ILE A 61 7.08 -7.14 -16.13
N ASP A 62 8.13 -7.71 -15.53
CA ASP A 62 9.01 -8.66 -16.19
C ASP A 62 8.52 -10.12 -16.07
N GLU A 63 7.40 -10.31 -15.35
CA GLU A 63 6.79 -11.61 -15.10
C GLU A 63 5.30 -11.64 -15.48
N SER A 64 4.74 -12.84 -15.63
CA SER A 64 3.32 -12.98 -15.95
C SER A 64 2.44 -12.67 -14.77
N VAL A 65 1.48 -11.76 -14.97
CA VAL A 65 0.40 -11.42 -14.01
C VAL A 65 -0.92 -12.10 -14.36
N ARG A 66 -0.94 -12.92 -15.43
CA ARG A 66 -2.18 -13.52 -15.92
C ARG A 66 -2.82 -14.44 -14.90
N GLY A 67 -4.07 -14.14 -14.55
CA GLY A 67 -4.86 -14.94 -13.62
C GLY A 67 -4.37 -14.89 -12.17
N ARG A 68 -3.48 -13.95 -11.81
CA ARG A 68 -3.01 -13.77 -10.44
C ARG A 68 -3.88 -12.80 -9.67
N ASP A 69 -3.85 -12.96 -8.35
CA ASP A 69 -4.31 -11.97 -7.37
C ASP A 69 -3.15 -11.01 -7.09
N ILE A 70 -3.23 -9.79 -7.57
CA ILE A 70 -2.13 -8.82 -7.50
C ILE A 70 -2.34 -7.86 -6.34
N LEU A 71 -1.31 -7.74 -5.50
CA LEU A 71 -1.19 -6.72 -4.47
C LEU A 71 -0.07 -5.74 -4.84
N ILE A 72 -0.43 -4.51 -5.19
CA ILE A 72 0.52 -3.41 -5.41
C ILE A 72 0.76 -2.73 -4.06
N ILE A 73 2.03 -2.59 -3.66
CA ILE A 73 2.41 -1.91 -2.43
C ILE A 73 3.24 -0.68 -2.78
N SER A 74 2.82 0.50 -2.29
CA SER A 74 3.49 1.78 -2.54
C SER A 74 3.38 2.73 -1.35
N ASP A 75 4.50 3.28 -0.90
CA ASP A 75 4.51 4.38 0.06
C ASP A 75 4.53 5.71 -0.69
N VAL A 76 3.35 6.29 -0.88
CA VAL A 76 3.20 7.58 -1.55
C VAL A 76 3.78 8.74 -0.75
N GLY A 77 4.03 8.55 0.55
CA GLY A 77 4.66 9.54 1.42
C GLY A 77 6.18 9.53 1.38
N ASN A 78 6.80 8.60 0.66
CA ASN A 78 8.24 8.49 0.58
C ASN A 78 8.87 9.70 -0.13
N TYR A 79 9.83 10.35 0.50
CA TYR A 79 10.59 11.48 -0.05
C TYR A 79 12.11 11.17 -0.15
N GLY A 80 12.47 9.90 0.03
CA GLY A 80 13.87 9.44 -0.06
C GLY A 80 14.35 9.17 -1.47
N LEU A 81 13.42 8.91 -2.40
CA LEU A 81 13.77 8.61 -3.79
C LEU A 81 14.03 9.87 -4.60
N LYS A 82 15.07 9.80 -5.43
CA LYS A 82 15.47 10.90 -6.31
C LYS A 82 15.75 10.37 -7.72
N TYR A 83 15.59 11.24 -8.69
CA TYR A 83 15.99 11.01 -10.08
C TYR A 83 16.68 12.26 -10.65
N ASN A 84 17.38 12.08 -11.76
CA ASN A 84 18.01 13.19 -12.45
C ASN A 84 17.03 13.77 -13.47
N MET A 85 16.61 15.02 -13.27
CA MET A 85 15.78 15.78 -14.20
C MET A 85 16.59 16.93 -14.81
N PHE A 86 16.93 16.81 -16.09
CA PHE A 86 17.74 17.80 -16.82
C PHE A 86 19.07 18.16 -16.13
N GLY A 87 19.69 17.22 -15.42
CA GLY A 87 20.95 17.42 -14.73
C GLY A 87 20.83 17.70 -13.23
N GLU A 88 19.63 17.98 -12.73
CA GLU A 88 19.34 18.27 -11.32
C GLU A 88 18.74 17.06 -10.60
N GLN A 89 19.16 16.86 -9.33
CA GLN A 89 18.59 15.83 -8.46
C GLN A 89 17.24 16.27 -7.94
N THR A 90 16.18 15.63 -8.42
CA THR A 90 14.79 15.94 -8.07
C THR A 90 14.21 14.83 -7.19
N ILE A 91 13.52 15.19 -6.12
CA ILE A 91 12.81 14.26 -5.23
C ILE A 91 11.51 13.82 -5.91
N ILE A 92 11.21 12.53 -5.83
CA ILE A 92 9.90 12.00 -6.26
C ILE A 92 8.88 12.31 -5.17
N GLY A 93 7.84 13.05 -5.51
CA GLY A 93 6.78 13.45 -4.60
C GLY A 93 5.57 12.51 -4.62
N PRO A 94 4.57 12.79 -3.74
CA PRO A 94 3.36 11.97 -3.63
C PRO A 94 2.59 11.79 -4.93
N ASP A 95 2.45 12.84 -5.72
CA ASP A 95 1.73 12.81 -6.99
C ASP A 95 2.41 11.90 -8.01
N GLU A 96 3.74 11.92 -8.02
CA GLU A 96 4.53 11.07 -8.91
C GLU A 96 4.47 9.60 -8.47
N HIS A 97 4.52 9.33 -7.15
CA HIS A 97 4.32 7.98 -6.60
C HIS A 97 2.92 7.45 -6.91
N PHE A 98 1.90 8.26 -6.74
CA PHE A 98 0.53 7.89 -7.10
C PHE A 98 0.39 7.64 -8.61
N GLN A 99 1.01 8.46 -9.44
CA GLN A 99 1.05 8.22 -10.89
C GLN A 99 1.78 6.93 -11.26
N ASP A 100 2.82 6.53 -10.49
CA ASP A 100 3.53 5.26 -10.71
C ASP A 100 2.65 4.05 -10.37
N ILE A 101 1.78 4.12 -9.37
CA ILE A 101 0.75 3.08 -9.11
C ILE A 101 -0.13 2.90 -10.36
N LYS A 102 -0.61 3.99 -10.95
CA LYS A 102 -1.43 3.93 -12.18
C LYS A 102 -0.69 3.33 -13.36
N ARG A 103 0.63 3.56 -13.46
CA ARG A 103 1.47 2.93 -14.48
C ARG A 103 1.57 1.42 -14.29
N VAL A 104 1.65 0.94 -13.03
CA VAL A 104 1.62 -0.50 -12.74
C VAL A 104 0.28 -1.09 -13.16
N ILE A 105 -0.85 -0.50 -12.77
CA ILE A 105 -2.19 -0.97 -13.14
C ILE A 105 -2.33 -1.02 -14.67
N SER A 106 -1.87 0.01 -15.36
CA SER A 106 -1.84 0.03 -16.82
C SER A 106 -0.97 -1.09 -17.43
N ALA A 107 0.18 -1.39 -16.81
CA ALA A 107 1.06 -2.47 -17.27
C ALA A 107 0.47 -3.87 -17.04
N ILE A 108 -0.34 -4.06 -15.99
CA ILE A 108 -1.13 -5.30 -15.77
C ILE A 108 -2.12 -5.52 -16.91
N ASN A 109 -2.66 -4.44 -17.48
CA ASN A 109 -3.49 -4.46 -18.69
C ASN A 109 -4.69 -5.42 -18.62
N GLY A 110 -5.39 -5.44 -17.47
CA GLY A 110 -6.59 -6.25 -17.25
C GLY A 110 -6.37 -7.76 -17.30
N LYS A 111 -5.15 -8.25 -17.11
CA LYS A 111 -4.81 -9.68 -17.18
C LYS A 111 -4.81 -10.37 -15.82
N ALA A 112 -4.74 -9.62 -14.72
CA ALA A 112 -4.89 -10.14 -13.38
C ALA A 112 -6.34 -10.56 -13.10
N SER A 113 -6.55 -11.49 -12.19
CA SER A 113 -7.89 -11.87 -11.72
C SER A 113 -8.43 -10.84 -10.73
N ARG A 114 -7.55 -10.22 -9.96
CA ARG A 114 -7.88 -9.17 -9.00
C ARG A 114 -6.69 -8.21 -8.85
N ILE A 115 -6.96 -6.95 -8.58
CA ILE A 115 -5.93 -5.93 -8.32
C ILE A 115 -6.27 -5.22 -7.02
N ASN A 116 -5.40 -5.33 -6.04
CA ASN A 116 -5.48 -4.58 -4.78
C ASN A 116 -4.31 -3.61 -4.69
N VAL A 117 -4.53 -2.47 -4.05
CA VAL A 117 -3.49 -1.47 -3.81
C VAL A 117 -3.36 -1.22 -2.32
N MET A 118 -2.17 -1.40 -1.77
CA MET A 118 -1.83 -1.02 -0.41
C MET A 118 -0.98 0.25 -0.43
N MET A 119 -1.52 1.29 0.18
CA MET A 119 -0.83 2.54 0.46
C MET A 119 -0.82 2.74 1.98
N PRO A 120 0.29 2.47 2.70
CA PRO A 120 0.36 2.69 4.15
C PRO A 120 -0.09 4.09 4.54
N LEU A 121 0.36 5.11 3.82
CA LEU A 121 -0.20 6.46 3.84
C LEU A 121 -1.16 6.62 2.66
N LEU A 122 -2.45 6.84 2.92
CA LEU A 122 -3.41 7.08 1.86
C LEU A 122 -3.12 8.39 1.14
N TYR A 123 -3.00 8.32 -0.19
CA TYR A 123 -2.74 9.49 -1.02
C TYR A 123 -3.81 10.57 -0.81
N SER A 124 -3.35 11.81 -0.58
CA SER A 124 -4.20 13.01 -0.38
C SER A 124 -5.27 12.86 0.70
N SER A 125 -5.07 12.02 1.73
CA SER A 125 -6.06 11.70 2.75
C SER A 125 -6.62 12.93 3.50
N ARG A 126 -5.85 14.04 3.57
CA ARG A 126 -6.31 15.31 4.17
C ARG A 126 -7.26 16.09 3.27
N GLN A 127 -7.35 15.75 1.99
CA GLN A 127 -8.27 16.35 1.00
C GLN A 127 -9.50 15.46 0.78
N HIS A 128 -10.12 15.04 1.90
CA HIS A 128 -11.23 14.08 1.94
C HIS A 128 -12.62 14.71 1.90
N ARG A 129 -12.73 16.01 2.18
CA ARG A 129 -14.00 16.76 2.15
C ARG A 129 -13.80 18.17 1.60
N ARG A 130 -14.88 18.71 1.05
CA ARG A 130 -14.92 20.06 0.48
C ARG A 130 -15.79 20.96 1.34
N LYS A 131 -15.29 22.11 1.72
CA LYS A 131 -16.06 23.16 2.45
C LYS A 131 -16.42 24.36 1.57
N SER A 132 -15.64 24.59 0.50
CA SER A 132 -15.80 25.71 -0.43
C SER A 132 -15.38 25.30 -1.84
N ARG A 133 -14.77 26.19 -2.60
CA ARG A 133 -14.20 25.90 -3.93
C ARG A 133 -12.79 25.31 -3.78
N GLU A 134 -12.72 24.13 -3.22
CA GLU A 134 -11.48 23.39 -2.96
C GLU A 134 -11.42 22.14 -3.83
N SER A 135 -10.21 21.64 -4.07
CA SER A 135 -10.01 20.31 -4.66
C SER A 135 -10.52 19.22 -3.71
N LEU A 136 -10.84 18.05 -4.26
CA LEU A 136 -11.29 16.87 -3.51
C LEU A 136 -10.42 15.68 -3.94
N ASP A 137 -9.11 15.84 -3.80
CA ASP A 137 -8.13 14.98 -4.42
C ASP A 137 -8.22 13.53 -3.95
N CYS A 138 -8.47 13.29 -2.66
CA CYS A 138 -8.56 11.94 -2.12
C CYS A 138 -9.70 11.14 -2.77
N ALA A 139 -10.91 11.71 -2.81
CA ALA A 139 -12.06 11.04 -3.40
C ALA A 139 -11.86 10.80 -4.91
N MET A 140 -11.33 11.80 -5.63
CA MET A 140 -11.06 11.67 -7.06
C MET A 140 -10.00 10.62 -7.34
N ALA A 141 -8.93 10.56 -6.54
CA ALA A 141 -7.88 9.55 -6.67
C ALA A 141 -8.41 8.14 -6.47
N LEU A 142 -9.26 7.92 -5.45
CA LEU A 142 -9.89 6.63 -5.19
C LEU A 142 -10.81 6.21 -6.35
N GLN A 143 -11.65 7.13 -6.86
CA GLN A 143 -12.52 6.89 -8.01
C GLN A 143 -11.73 6.61 -9.29
N GLU A 144 -10.58 7.25 -9.47
CA GLU A 144 -9.70 6.99 -10.59
C GLU A 144 -9.14 5.55 -10.53
N LEU A 145 -8.68 5.08 -9.36
CA LEU A 145 -8.23 3.71 -9.17
C LEU A 145 -9.35 2.69 -9.41
N GLU A 146 -10.57 2.96 -8.88
CA GLU A 146 -11.75 2.14 -9.13
C GLU A 146 -12.05 2.04 -10.63
N SER A 147 -12.03 3.16 -11.36
CA SER A 147 -12.25 3.20 -12.80
C SER A 147 -11.19 2.47 -13.62
N MET A 148 -9.98 2.34 -13.07
CA MET A 148 -8.90 1.58 -13.67
C MET A 148 -8.96 0.07 -13.38
N GLY A 149 -9.97 -0.38 -12.61
CA GLY A 149 -10.19 -1.79 -12.31
C GLY A 149 -9.47 -2.29 -11.06
N VAL A 150 -9.22 -1.42 -10.09
CA VAL A 150 -8.77 -1.81 -8.76
C VAL A 150 -9.96 -2.33 -7.97
N ASP A 151 -9.79 -3.48 -7.33
CA ASP A 151 -10.83 -4.18 -6.55
C ASP A 151 -10.82 -3.79 -5.07
N GLY A 152 -9.67 -3.35 -4.55
CA GLY A 152 -9.55 -2.98 -3.13
C GLY A 152 -8.38 -2.07 -2.82
N ILE A 153 -8.60 -1.19 -1.84
CA ILE A 153 -7.61 -0.31 -1.24
C ILE A 153 -7.39 -0.71 0.22
N TYR A 154 -6.13 -0.82 0.60
CA TYR A 154 -5.68 -1.10 1.96
C TYR A 154 -4.80 0.05 2.43
N THR A 155 -5.08 0.58 3.62
CA THR A 155 -4.33 1.71 4.19
C THR A 155 -4.28 1.62 5.71
N PHE A 156 -3.41 2.40 6.34
CA PHE A 156 -3.32 2.46 7.79
C PHE A 156 -3.80 3.82 8.29
N ASP A 157 -4.63 3.78 9.33
CA ASP A 157 -5.00 4.92 10.16
C ASP A 157 -5.32 6.20 9.36
N VAL A 158 -6.27 6.06 8.44
CA VAL A 158 -6.65 7.15 7.53
C VAL A 158 -7.21 8.35 8.29
N HIS A 159 -6.89 9.55 7.83
CA HIS A 159 -7.29 10.82 8.45
C HIS A 159 -8.82 10.96 8.69
N ASP A 160 -9.64 10.49 7.73
CA ASP A 160 -11.11 10.41 7.88
C ASP A 160 -11.63 9.12 7.21
N PRO A 161 -12.14 8.14 7.98
CA PRO A 161 -12.67 6.89 7.44
C PRO A 161 -13.85 7.06 6.48
N ASN A 162 -14.55 8.20 6.52
CA ASN A 162 -15.69 8.46 5.63
C ASN A 162 -15.28 8.61 4.17
N VAL A 163 -13.99 8.74 3.87
CA VAL A 163 -13.49 8.79 2.48
C VAL A 163 -13.89 7.56 1.67
N GLN A 164 -14.11 6.41 2.33
CA GLN A 164 -14.64 5.20 1.69
C GLN A 164 -15.97 5.39 0.98
N ASN A 165 -16.78 6.38 1.39
CA ASN A 165 -18.06 6.68 0.76
C ASN A 165 -17.91 7.20 -0.69
N ALA A 166 -16.71 7.58 -1.10
CA ALA A 166 -16.43 7.98 -2.47
C ALA A 166 -16.38 6.79 -3.45
N ILE A 167 -16.23 5.57 -2.95
CA ILE A 167 -16.03 4.34 -3.71
C ILE A 167 -16.88 3.19 -3.15
N PRO A 168 -18.21 3.30 -3.18
CA PRO A 168 -19.12 2.39 -2.48
C PRO A 168 -19.12 0.95 -3.05
N LEU A 169 -18.55 0.73 -4.22
CA LEU A 169 -18.50 -0.59 -4.87
C LEU A 169 -17.11 -1.24 -4.80
N MET A 170 -16.10 -0.52 -4.33
CA MET A 170 -14.74 -1.04 -4.15
C MET A 170 -14.46 -1.33 -2.67
N THR A 171 -13.71 -2.38 -2.38
CA THR A 171 -13.26 -2.67 -1.02
C THR A 171 -12.34 -1.56 -0.50
N PHE A 172 -12.61 -1.07 0.71
CA PHE A 172 -11.74 -0.13 1.40
C PHE A 172 -11.47 -0.62 2.81
N GLU A 173 -10.23 -0.99 3.09
CA GLU A 173 -9.79 -1.51 4.38
C GLU A 173 -8.86 -0.50 5.06
N ASN A 174 -9.34 0.10 6.14
CA ASN A 174 -8.54 0.94 7.01
C ASN A 174 -8.06 0.14 8.21
N ILE A 175 -6.78 -0.15 8.25
CA ILE A 175 -6.14 -0.97 9.30
C ILE A 175 -5.67 -0.05 10.41
N TYR A 176 -6.06 -0.36 11.64
CA TYR A 176 -5.62 0.36 12.82
C TYR A 176 -4.56 -0.45 13.57
N PRO A 177 -3.26 -0.11 13.46
CA PRO A 177 -2.17 -0.85 14.10
C PRO A 177 -2.00 -0.50 15.58
N THR A 178 -3.01 0.08 16.22
CA THR A 178 -2.92 0.62 17.59
C THR A 178 -2.54 -0.47 18.60
N ALA A 179 -3.17 -1.64 18.50
CA ALA A 179 -2.89 -2.73 19.42
C ALA A 179 -1.45 -3.23 19.29
N GLU A 180 -0.97 -3.40 18.06
CA GLU A 180 0.39 -3.84 17.76
C GLU A 180 1.42 -2.82 18.25
N ILE A 181 1.16 -1.52 18.03
CA ILE A 181 2.04 -0.44 18.50
C ILE A 181 2.10 -0.41 20.03
N VAL A 182 0.96 -0.50 20.70
CA VAL A 182 0.91 -0.52 22.17
C VAL A 182 1.64 -1.74 22.71
N ASN A 183 1.37 -2.94 22.19
CA ASN A 183 2.03 -4.17 22.63
C ASN A 183 3.55 -4.08 22.43
N TYR A 184 3.99 -3.64 21.24
CA TYR A 184 5.42 -3.45 20.97
C TYR A 184 6.07 -2.48 21.96
N PHE A 185 5.38 -1.37 22.26
CA PHE A 185 5.87 -0.37 23.20
C PHE A 185 6.00 -0.94 24.62
N LEU A 186 4.96 -1.65 25.11
CA LEU A 186 4.98 -2.26 26.43
C LEU A 186 6.08 -3.31 26.56
N GLU A 187 6.27 -4.15 25.54
CA GLU A 187 7.32 -5.15 25.50
C GLU A 187 8.72 -4.50 25.49
N LYS A 188 8.91 -3.46 24.69
CA LYS A 188 10.21 -2.81 24.53
C LYS A 188 10.66 -2.03 25.75
N GLU A 189 9.73 -1.39 26.43
CA GLU A 189 10.00 -0.62 27.67
C GLU A 189 9.85 -1.48 28.91
N GLU A 190 9.61 -2.81 28.73
CA GLU A 190 9.43 -3.78 29.85
C GLU A 190 8.35 -3.34 30.86
N ILE A 191 7.32 -2.62 30.37
CA ILE A 191 6.24 -2.09 31.21
C ILE A 191 5.30 -3.23 31.62
N THR A 192 5.12 -3.40 32.91
CA THR A 192 4.22 -4.39 33.47
C THR A 192 2.80 -3.87 33.63
N THR A 193 1.82 -4.78 33.72
CA THR A 193 0.42 -4.42 34.03
C THR A 193 0.28 -3.68 35.35
N ASP A 194 1.13 -4.00 36.33
CA ASP A 194 1.14 -3.33 37.65
C ASP A 194 1.57 -1.86 37.56
N GLU A 195 2.46 -1.52 36.63
CA GLU A 195 2.89 -0.13 36.37
C GLU A 195 1.82 0.67 35.65
N LEU A 196 1.10 0.04 34.70
CA LEU A 196 -0.06 0.64 34.05
C LEU A 196 -1.17 0.94 35.05
N ASP A 197 -1.44 0.05 36.01
CA ASP A 197 -2.47 0.21 37.04
C ASP A 197 -2.13 1.35 38.02
N LYS A 198 -0.85 1.63 38.23
CA LYS A 198 -0.40 2.75 39.09
C LYS A 198 -0.55 4.11 38.43
N LYS A 199 -0.93 4.16 37.16
CA LYS A 199 -1.07 5.41 36.37
C LYS A 199 0.22 6.25 36.28
N ASP A 200 1.37 5.58 36.27
CA ASP A 200 2.68 6.22 36.15
C ASP A 200 3.00 6.62 34.71
N MET A 201 2.11 6.33 33.77
CA MET A 201 2.26 6.65 32.34
C MET A 201 1.11 7.55 31.86
N ILE A 202 1.46 8.53 31.04
CA ILE A 202 0.50 9.43 30.36
C ILE A 202 0.70 9.32 28.86
N ILE A 203 -0.38 9.05 28.14
CA ILE A 203 -0.40 9.12 26.67
C ILE A 203 -0.95 10.49 26.28
N ILE A 204 -0.18 11.25 25.51
CA ILE A 204 -0.57 12.58 25.04
C ILE A 204 -0.82 12.48 23.53
N SER A 205 -2.05 12.80 23.10
CA SER A 205 -2.36 13.00 21.70
C SER A 205 -1.97 14.42 21.29
N PRO A 206 -1.25 14.63 20.18
CA PRO A 206 -0.92 15.96 19.69
C PRO A 206 -2.11 16.67 19.06
N ASP A 207 -3.19 15.96 18.80
CA ASP A 207 -4.38 16.44 18.10
C ASP A 207 -5.65 15.83 18.70
N THR A 208 -6.80 16.48 18.50
CA THR A 208 -8.11 16.07 19.05
C THR A 208 -9.02 15.56 17.93
#